data_b6aa48871f5fa698bddf2c6de7c19817
#
_entry.id   b6aa48871f5fa698bddf2c6de7c19817
#
_cell.length_a   1.000
_cell.length_b   1.000
_cell.length_c   1.000
_cell.angle_alpha   90.00
_cell.angle_beta   90.00
_cell.angle_gamma   90.00
#
_symmetry.space_group_name_H-M   'P 1'
#
loop_
_entity.id
_entity.type
_entity.pdbx_description
1 polymer ?
#
loop_
_entity_poly.entity_id
_entity_poly.type
_entity_poly.pdbx_seq_one_letter_code
_entity_poly.pdbx_strand_id
1 'polypeptide(L)'
;STLEMLANRQEKHQKNLSSLKGIITMGSPLEKAACIRYQELLSPNIFNGYGTTESFWNTFLRPYDLPEMAGSAGRSCTDDEVRLVNVYDDRKAEPDDTVPCDNKTEGEIIIKCPNKTTYCYVNNEKATKDKFYKGWMYTGDIGTWNSEQFVTIAGRKDDMIISKGENIYPARIEEILNSHPKVQECIVTGVPDSTRGECVAAYVIKADESLTVAELINFCDSSPNISKYQAPRYYRFVNDLPQTATGKKQHFVIKKQAAEDLKNGLLLKK
;
A
#
# COMPACT_ATOMS: atom_id res chain seq x y z
N SER A 1 5.69 -12.75 2.41
CA SER A 1 4.42 -12.88 3.15
C SER A 1 4.24 -14.30 3.71
N THR A 2 3.34 -14.48 4.68
CA THR A 2 3.03 -15.82 5.23
C THR A 2 2.53 -16.76 4.14
N LEU A 3 1.68 -16.28 3.23
CA LEU A 3 1.19 -17.08 2.11
C LEU A 3 2.32 -17.54 1.18
N GLU A 4 3.27 -16.68 0.92
CA GLU A 4 4.44 -17.01 0.09
C GLU A 4 5.28 -18.12 0.73
N MET A 5 5.52 -18.05 2.04
CA MET A 5 6.22 -19.12 2.78
C MET A 5 5.45 -20.44 2.74
N LEU A 6 4.12 -20.41 2.88
CA LEU A 6 3.28 -21.60 2.82
C LEU A 6 3.28 -22.20 1.41
N ALA A 7 3.16 -21.39 0.38
CA ALA A 7 3.21 -21.85 -1.02
C ALA A 7 4.56 -22.50 -1.34
N ASN A 8 5.68 -21.86 -1.00
CA ASN A 8 7.02 -22.42 -1.17
C ASN A 8 7.22 -23.75 -0.44
N ARG A 9 6.61 -23.87 0.75
CA ARG A 9 6.67 -25.12 1.51
C ARG A 9 5.81 -26.22 0.88
N GLN A 10 4.62 -25.85 0.39
CA GLN A 10 3.72 -26.78 -0.27
C GLN A 10 4.31 -27.34 -1.58
N GLU A 11 4.98 -26.51 -2.38
CA GLU A 11 5.71 -26.98 -3.56
C GLU A 11 6.75 -28.03 -3.24
N LYS A 12 7.50 -27.83 -2.14
CA LYS A 12 8.59 -28.74 -1.74
C LYS A 12 8.10 -30.03 -1.05
N HIS A 13 6.99 -29.94 -0.33
CA HIS A 13 6.57 -31.00 0.59
C HIS A 13 5.09 -31.36 0.48
N GLN A 14 4.53 -31.33 -0.68
CA GLN A 14 3.12 -31.58 -1.01
C GLN A 14 2.29 -32.27 0.09
N LYS A 15 1.45 -31.49 0.77
CA LYS A 15 0.52 -31.97 1.79
C LYS A 15 -0.90 -32.00 1.24
N ASN A 16 -1.71 -32.93 1.71
CA ASN A 16 -3.13 -32.93 1.39
C ASN A 16 -3.82 -31.78 2.15
N LEU A 17 -4.30 -30.78 1.41
CA LEU A 17 -4.99 -29.60 1.93
C LEU A 17 -6.51 -29.64 1.67
N SER A 18 -7.08 -30.79 1.30
CA SER A 18 -8.51 -30.94 0.94
C SER A 18 -9.47 -30.55 2.09
N SER A 19 -9.01 -30.57 3.32
CA SER A 19 -9.80 -30.11 4.49
C SER A 19 -9.82 -28.60 4.66
N LEU A 20 -8.94 -27.88 3.97
CA LEU A 20 -8.86 -26.41 4.05
C LEU A 20 -10.04 -25.80 3.26
N LYS A 21 -10.94 -25.13 3.95
CA LYS A 21 -12.15 -24.54 3.34
C LYS A 21 -11.89 -23.25 2.58
N GLY A 22 -10.87 -22.51 2.99
CA GLY A 22 -10.45 -21.26 2.36
C GLY A 22 -9.38 -20.54 3.17
N ILE A 23 -8.85 -19.48 2.59
CA ILE A 23 -7.82 -18.64 3.20
C ILE A 23 -8.29 -17.21 3.13
N ILE A 24 -8.27 -16.51 4.26
CA ILE A 24 -8.48 -15.07 4.32
C ILE A 24 -7.14 -14.40 4.54
N THR A 25 -6.77 -13.50 3.65
CA THR A 25 -5.58 -12.66 3.77
C THR A 25 -5.97 -11.19 3.90
N MET A 26 -5.07 -10.39 4.45
CA MET A 26 -5.27 -8.96 4.65
C MET A 26 -3.94 -8.24 4.83
N GLY A 27 -3.98 -6.92 4.75
CA GLY A 27 -2.86 -6.04 5.08
C GLY A 27 -1.92 -5.72 3.92
N SER A 28 -2.09 -6.36 2.78
CA SER A 28 -1.41 -6.03 1.52
C SER A 28 -2.25 -6.42 0.31
N PRO A 29 -2.03 -5.82 -0.86
CA PRO A 29 -2.63 -6.25 -2.11
C PRO A 29 -2.30 -7.72 -2.41
N LEU A 30 -3.24 -8.42 -3.05
CA LEU A 30 -3.05 -9.79 -3.54
C LEU A 30 -2.76 -9.71 -5.04
N GLU A 31 -1.48 -9.75 -5.40
CA GLU A 31 -1.03 -9.66 -6.78
C GLU A 31 -1.52 -10.83 -7.64
N LYS A 32 -1.82 -10.58 -8.94
CA LYS A 32 -2.45 -11.55 -9.84
C LYS A 32 -1.63 -12.85 -9.97
N ALA A 33 -0.33 -12.74 -10.20
CA ALA A 33 0.54 -13.92 -10.33
C ALA A 33 0.63 -14.73 -9.03
N ALA A 34 0.76 -14.04 -7.89
CA ALA A 34 0.77 -14.67 -6.58
C ALA A 34 -0.59 -15.31 -6.26
N CYS A 35 -1.69 -14.64 -6.61
CA CYS A 35 -3.04 -15.16 -6.43
C CYS A 35 -3.24 -16.50 -7.15
N ILE A 36 -2.92 -16.57 -8.44
CA ILE A 36 -3.03 -17.79 -9.25
C ILE A 36 -2.23 -18.92 -8.60
N ARG A 37 -0.97 -18.64 -8.26
CA ARG A 37 -0.10 -19.62 -7.61
C ARG A 37 -0.65 -20.12 -6.27
N TYR A 38 -1.20 -19.23 -5.44
CA TYR A 38 -1.78 -19.62 -4.16
C TYR A 38 -3.08 -20.39 -4.33
N GLN A 39 -3.90 -20.07 -5.34
CA GLN A 39 -5.11 -20.85 -5.65
C GLN A 39 -4.79 -22.27 -6.07
N GLU A 40 -3.74 -22.47 -6.86
CA GLU A 40 -3.27 -23.78 -7.30
C GLU A 40 -2.65 -24.60 -6.17
N LEU A 41 -1.79 -23.98 -5.35
CA LEU A 41 -0.98 -24.68 -4.36
C LEU A 41 -1.66 -24.85 -3.00
N LEU A 42 -2.51 -23.91 -2.59
CA LEU A 42 -3.03 -23.88 -1.23
C LEU A 42 -4.55 -24.10 -1.16
N SER A 43 -5.33 -23.26 -1.81
CA SER A 43 -6.79 -23.36 -1.84
C SER A 43 -7.37 -22.51 -2.96
N PRO A 44 -8.35 -23.00 -3.72
CA PRO A 44 -9.07 -22.19 -4.69
C PRO A 44 -9.86 -21.04 -4.04
N ASN A 45 -10.19 -21.17 -2.76
CA ASN A 45 -10.99 -20.22 -2.01
C ASN A 45 -10.11 -19.22 -1.24
N ILE A 46 -9.54 -18.25 -1.95
CA ILE A 46 -8.79 -17.16 -1.34
C ILE A 46 -9.65 -15.91 -1.28
N PHE A 47 -9.61 -15.24 -0.12
CA PHE A 47 -10.25 -13.95 0.13
C PHE A 47 -9.17 -12.94 0.49
N ASN A 48 -9.27 -11.72 -0.02
CA ASN A 48 -8.43 -10.61 0.44
C ASN A 48 -9.32 -9.51 1.01
N GLY A 49 -9.14 -9.21 2.31
CA GLY A 49 -9.90 -8.20 3.03
C GLY A 49 -9.11 -6.91 3.23
N TYR A 50 -9.76 -5.78 3.05
CA TYR A 50 -9.24 -4.47 3.45
C TYR A 50 -10.12 -3.86 4.53
N GLY A 51 -9.49 -3.20 5.47
CA GLY A 51 -10.13 -2.47 6.56
C GLY A 51 -9.11 -1.89 7.52
N THR A 52 -9.61 -1.27 8.57
CA THR A 52 -8.81 -0.61 9.60
C THR A 52 -9.12 -1.17 10.98
N THR A 53 -8.31 -0.83 11.96
CA THR A 53 -8.58 -1.21 13.35
C THR A 53 -9.93 -0.69 13.85
N GLU A 54 -10.33 0.49 13.37
CA GLU A 54 -11.56 1.18 13.78
C GLU A 54 -12.84 0.56 13.20
N SER A 55 -12.72 -0.14 12.07
CA SER A 55 -13.89 -0.60 11.30
C SER A 55 -13.81 -2.07 10.90
N PHE A 56 -12.73 -2.76 11.27
CA PHE A 56 -12.48 -4.15 10.91
C PHE A 56 -12.41 -4.31 9.38
N TRP A 57 -13.12 -5.26 8.76
CA TRP A 57 -13.15 -5.45 7.32
C TRP A 57 -14.29 -4.67 6.67
N ASN A 58 -13.95 -3.90 5.64
CA ASN A 58 -14.92 -3.05 4.94
C ASN A 58 -15.05 -3.41 3.47
N THR A 59 -14.02 -3.99 2.85
CA THR A 59 -14.12 -4.57 1.52
C THR A 59 -13.57 -5.99 1.50
N PHE A 60 -14.06 -6.77 0.55
CA PHE A 60 -13.57 -8.12 0.27
C PHE A 60 -13.42 -8.35 -1.23
N LEU A 61 -12.26 -8.85 -1.60
CA LEU A 61 -12.03 -9.56 -2.86
C LEU A 61 -12.34 -11.04 -2.59
N ARG A 62 -13.25 -11.61 -3.35
CA ARG A 62 -13.80 -12.96 -3.13
C ARG A 62 -13.26 -13.96 -4.15
N PRO A 63 -13.31 -15.28 -3.88
CA PRO A 63 -12.77 -16.29 -4.80
C PRO A 63 -13.32 -16.21 -6.22
N TYR A 64 -14.58 -15.84 -6.40
CA TYR A 64 -15.19 -15.70 -7.73
C TYR A 64 -14.83 -14.41 -8.46
N ASP A 65 -14.22 -13.43 -7.78
CA ASP A 65 -13.64 -12.23 -8.39
C ASP A 65 -12.20 -12.47 -8.87
N LEU A 66 -11.63 -13.63 -8.51
CA LEU A 66 -10.24 -13.99 -8.78
C LEU A 66 -10.13 -14.93 -9.98
N PRO A 67 -9.05 -14.85 -10.76
CA PRO A 67 -7.91 -13.94 -10.61
C PRO A 67 -8.07 -12.59 -11.31
N GLU A 68 -9.21 -12.26 -11.93
CA GLU A 68 -9.39 -11.08 -12.79
C GLU A 68 -9.23 -9.77 -12.01
N MET A 69 -9.79 -9.71 -10.80
CA MET A 69 -9.74 -8.53 -9.92
C MET A 69 -8.61 -8.59 -8.88
N ALA A 70 -7.66 -9.51 -9.05
CA ALA A 70 -6.47 -9.56 -8.21
C ALA A 70 -5.68 -8.23 -8.30
N GLY A 71 -5.12 -7.79 -7.18
CA GLY A 71 -4.53 -6.45 -7.02
C GLY A 71 -5.51 -5.43 -6.43
N SER A 72 -6.84 -5.65 -6.55
CA SER A 72 -7.83 -4.82 -5.86
C SER A 72 -8.05 -5.25 -4.40
N ALA A 73 -8.61 -4.35 -3.61
CA ALA A 73 -9.09 -4.64 -2.26
C ALA A 73 -10.54 -5.20 -2.25
N GLY A 74 -11.12 -5.43 -3.43
CA GLY A 74 -12.48 -5.92 -3.58
C GLY A 74 -13.55 -4.85 -3.46
N ARG A 75 -14.78 -5.28 -3.19
CA ARG A 75 -15.98 -4.43 -3.04
C ARG A 75 -16.44 -4.37 -1.59
N SER A 76 -17.27 -3.37 -1.27
CA SER A 76 -17.79 -3.18 0.09
C SER A 76 -18.47 -4.44 0.65
N CYS A 77 -18.35 -4.63 1.97
CA CYS A 77 -19.12 -5.61 2.71
C CYS A 77 -20.60 -5.23 2.71
N THR A 78 -21.48 -6.20 3.01
CA THR A 78 -22.94 -6.07 2.89
C THR A 78 -23.52 -4.89 3.68
N ASP A 79 -22.98 -4.64 4.88
CA ASP A 79 -23.49 -3.59 5.78
C ASP A 79 -22.65 -2.31 5.78
N ASP A 80 -21.70 -2.21 4.87
CA ASP A 80 -20.79 -1.07 4.76
C ASP A 80 -21.04 -0.29 3.48
N GLU A 81 -20.85 1.03 3.57
CA GLU A 81 -20.73 1.88 2.39
C GLU A 81 -19.25 2.31 2.27
N VAL A 82 -18.70 2.18 1.07
CA VAL A 82 -17.34 2.64 0.73
C VAL A 82 -17.46 3.63 -0.42
N ARG A 83 -16.82 4.78 -0.27
CA ARG A 83 -16.76 5.81 -1.32
C ARG A 83 -15.32 6.30 -1.46
N LEU A 84 -15.00 6.79 -2.64
CA LEU A 84 -13.77 7.52 -2.91
C LEU A 84 -14.13 8.98 -3.20
N VAL A 85 -13.62 9.88 -2.36
CA VAL A 85 -13.94 11.31 -2.45
C VAL A 85 -12.73 12.13 -2.88
N ASN A 86 -12.99 13.31 -3.45
CA ASN A 86 -11.94 14.24 -3.82
C ASN A 86 -11.02 14.56 -2.64
N VAL A 87 -9.75 14.83 -2.92
CA VAL A 87 -8.74 15.17 -1.90
C VAL A 87 -8.47 16.66 -1.95
N TYR A 88 -8.62 17.34 -0.81
CA TYR A 88 -8.32 18.76 -0.63
C TYR A 88 -7.26 18.92 0.47
N ASP A 89 -6.44 19.97 0.34
CA ASP A 89 -5.37 20.28 1.32
C ASP A 89 -5.91 21.04 2.53
N ASP A 90 -6.97 21.82 2.35
CA ASP A 90 -7.51 22.77 3.33
C ASP A 90 -8.74 22.26 4.08
N ARG A 91 -9.37 21.19 3.59
CA ARG A 91 -10.63 20.66 4.15
C ARG A 91 -10.82 19.18 3.85
N LYS A 92 -11.77 18.55 4.54
CA LYS A 92 -12.33 17.25 4.10
C LYS A 92 -13.32 17.46 2.96
N ALA A 93 -13.31 16.56 2.00
CA ALA A 93 -14.37 16.47 1.01
C ALA A 93 -15.71 16.13 1.67
N GLU A 94 -16.81 16.56 1.09
CA GLU A 94 -18.12 16.06 1.47
C GLU A 94 -18.25 14.57 1.06
N PRO A 95 -19.03 13.77 1.83
CA PRO A 95 -19.16 12.34 1.49
C PRO A 95 -19.76 12.05 0.10
N ASP A 96 -20.46 13.01 -0.49
CA ASP A 96 -21.06 12.90 -1.82
C ASP A 96 -20.17 13.49 -2.92
N ASP A 97 -19.04 14.11 -2.57
CA ASP A 97 -18.08 14.68 -3.50
C ASP A 97 -17.12 13.57 -4.01
N THR A 98 -17.70 12.61 -4.73
CA THR A 98 -17.01 11.39 -5.15
C THR A 98 -16.23 11.59 -6.44
N VAL A 99 -15.12 10.87 -6.57
CA VAL A 99 -14.37 10.76 -7.82
C VAL A 99 -15.05 9.79 -8.80
N PRO A 100 -14.82 9.92 -10.13
CA PRO A 100 -15.36 8.99 -11.11
C PRO A 100 -14.91 7.52 -10.88
N CYS A 101 -15.80 6.57 -11.25
CA CYS A 101 -15.49 5.14 -11.22
C CYS A 101 -14.76 4.69 -12.50
N ASP A 102 -13.63 5.31 -12.81
CA ASP A 102 -12.88 5.16 -14.08
C ASP A 102 -11.59 4.34 -13.95
N ASN A 103 -11.33 3.83 -12.75
CA ASN A 103 -10.10 3.11 -12.38
C ASN A 103 -8.80 3.92 -12.59
N LYS A 104 -8.91 5.26 -12.60
CA LYS A 104 -7.79 6.18 -12.84
C LYS A 104 -7.76 7.34 -11.86
N THR A 105 -8.93 7.97 -11.65
CA THR A 105 -9.03 9.14 -10.77
C THR A 105 -8.90 8.71 -9.32
N GLU A 106 -7.89 9.26 -8.66
CA GLU A 106 -7.60 8.96 -7.27
C GLU A 106 -8.50 9.74 -6.33
N GLY A 107 -8.91 9.09 -5.23
CA GLY A 107 -9.68 9.71 -4.17
C GLY A 107 -9.35 9.12 -2.81
N GLU A 108 -9.68 9.85 -1.73
CA GLU A 108 -9.59 9.32 -0.37
C GLU A 108 -10.71 8.32 -0.13
N ILE A 109 -10.35 7.14 0.36
CA ILE A 109 -11.30 6.09 0.71
C ILE A 109 -11.98 6.49 2.02
N ILE A 110 -13.30 6.64 1.96
CA ILE A 110 -14.14 6.87 3.14
C ILE A 110 -15.11 5.71 3.35
N ILE A 111 -15.40 5.42 4.62
CA ILE A 111 -16.17 4.25 5.01
C ILE A 111 -17.28 4.66 5.98
N LYS A 112 -18.48 4.14 5.74
CA LYS A 112 -19.58 4.20 6.68
C LYS A 112 -19.97 2.77 7.07
N CYS A 113 -19.76 2.45 8.35
CA CYS A 113 -19.94 1.11 8.91
C CYS A 113 -20.56 1.20 10.32
N PRO A 114 -21.84 1.59 10.44
CA PRO A 114 -22.47 1.94 11.73
C PRO A 114 -22.48 0.80 12.74
N ASN A 115 -22.42 -0.45 12.27
CA ASN A 115 -22.42 -1.64 13.11
C ASN A 115 -21.02 -2.06 13.60
N LYS A 116 -19.95 -1.39 13.16
CA LYS A 116 -18.56 -1.80 13.42
C LYS A 116 -17.72 -0.75 14.15
N THR A 117 -18.14 0.52 14.14
CA THR A 117 -17.37 1.60 14.76
C THR A 117 -18.24 2.49 15.64
N THR A 118 -17.64 3.03 16.69
CA THR A 118 -18.24 4.04 17.57
C THR A 118 -18.09 5.46 17.05
N TYR A 119 -17.37 5.66 15.94
CA TYR A 119 -17.05 6.96 15.36
C TYR A 119 -16.34 7.94 16.32
N CYS A 120 -15.61 7.40 17.30
CA CYS A 120 -14.81 8.22 18.23
C CYS A 120 -13.59 7.45 18.76
N TYR A 121 -12.60 8.20 19.17
CA TYR A 121 -11.48 7.73 19.97
C TYR A 121 -11.67 8.18 21.42
N VAL A 122 -11.55 7.26 22.36
CA VAL A 122 -11.73 7.56 23.79
C VAL A 122 -10.68 8.57 24.24
N ASN A 123 -11.14 9.65 24.88
CA ASN A 123 -10.31 10.75 25.38
C ASN A 123 -9.40 11.40 24.34
N ASN A 124 -9.76 11.37 23.06
CA ASN A 124 -9.01 12.01 21.99
C ASN A 124 -9.93 12.68 20.97
N GLU A 125 -10.49 13.82 21.36
CA GLU A 125 -11.41 14.59 20.51
C GLU A 125 -10.76 15.06 19.22
N LYS A 126 -9.49 15.44 19.26
CA LYS A 126 -8.77 15.90 18.08
C LYS A 126 -8.70 14.79 17.03
N ALA A 127 -8.18 13.62 17.41
CA ALA A 127 -8.11 12.49 16.50
C ALA A 127 -9.50 12.05 16.01
N THR A 128 -10.52 12.15 16.87
CA THR A 128 -11.90 11.87 16.49
C THR A 128 -12.39 12.81 15.38
N LYS A 129 -12.21 14.11 15.54
CA LYS A 129 -12.59 15.12 14.53
C LYS A 129 -11.77 14.97 13.24
N ASP A 130 -10.50 14.59 13.37
CA ASP A 130 -9.62 14.37 12.22
C ASP A 130 -9.97 13.10 11.44
N LYS A 131 -10.54 12.08 12.10
CA LYS A 131 -10.87 10.79 11.49
C LYS A 131 -12.32 10.68 11.02
N PHE A 132 -13.25 11.25 11.77
CA PHE A 132 -14.69 11.08 11.51
C PHE A 132 -15.36 12.39 11.13
N TYR A 133 -16.20 12.36 10.09
CA TYR A 133 -16.94 13.51 9.62
C TYR A 133 -18.28 13.07 9.01
N LYS A 134 -19.38 13.68 9.47
CA LYS A 134 -20.74 13.41 8.97
C LYS A 134 -21.11 11.91 8.91
N GLY A 135 -20.70 11.14 9.93
CA GLY A 135 -21.00 9.71 10.01
C GLY A 135 -20.13 8.83 9.09
N TRP A 136 -19.06 9.36 8.53
CA TRP A 136 -18.09 8.65 7.73
C TRP A 136 -16.71 8.68 8.41
N MET A 137 -15.97 7.59 8.24
CA MET A 137 -14.57 7.49 8.60
C MET A 137 -13.70 7.80 7.38
N TYR A 138 -12.85 8.79 7.49
CA TYR A 138 -11.84 9.15 6.49
C TYR A 138 -10.59 8.34 6.78
N THR A 139 -10.29 7.34 5.92
CA THR A 139 -9.25 6.36 6.24
C THR A 139 -7.84 6.92 6.15
N GLY A 140 -7.63 7.95 5.34
CA GLY A 140 -6.32 8.44 4.93
C GLY A 140 -5.66 7.54 3.89
N ASP A 141 -6.34 6.49 3.42
CA ASP A 141 -5.90 5.69 2.29
C ASP A 141 -6.43 6.31 1.00
N ILE A 142 -5.60 6.35 -0.01
CA ILE A 142 -5.92 6.82 -1.37
C ILE A 142 -6.07 5.62 -2.28
N GLY A 143 -7.04 5.69 -3.18
CA GLY A 143 -7.28 4.62 -4.14
C GLY A 143 -8.00 5.09 -5.38
N THR A 144 -8.27 4.15 -6.25
CA THR A 144 -9.15 4.28 -7.41
C THR A 144 -10.26 3.24 -7.32
N TRP A 145 -11.34 3.40 -8.07
CA TRP A 145 -12.37 2.39 -8.21
C TRP A 145 -12.86 2.28 -9.65
N ASN A 146 -13.33 1.12 -10.01
CA ASN A 146 -13.90 0.88 -11.34
C ASN A 146 -15.43 0.97 -11.34
N SER A 147 -16.05 0.83 -12.51
CA SER A 147 -17.51 0.87 -12.67
C SER A 147 -18.28 -0.20 -11.87
N GLU A 148 -17.60 -1.27 -11.48
CA GLU A 148 -18.15 -2.32 -10.64
C GLU A 148 -17.86 -2.10 -9.14
N GLN A 149 -17.29 -0.93 -8.79
CA GLN A 149 -16.93 -0.54 -7.43
C GLN A 149 -15.83 -1.40 -6.76
N PHE A 150 -14.97 -2.05 -7.56
CA PHE A 150 -13.75 -2.62 -7.02
C PHE A 150 -12.77 -1.51 -6.70
N VAL A 151 -12.32 -1.48 -5.45
CA VAL A 151 -11.38 -0.48 -4.93
C VAL A 151 -9.96 -1.01 -5.10
N THR A 152 -9.08 -0.19 -5.66
CA THR A 152 -7.63 -0.45 -5.71
C THR A 152 -6.92 0.60 -4.87
N ILE A 153 -6.14 0.16 -3.87
CA ILE A 153 -5.43 1.05 -2.96
C ILE A 153 -4.13 1.50 -3.63
N ALA A 154 -3.94 2.81 -3.74
CA ALA A 154 -2.71 3.42 -4.27
C ALA A 154 -1.67 3.65 -3.17
N GLY A 155 -2.09 4.04 -1.97
CA GLY A 155 -1.22 4.30 -0.83
C GLY A 155 -1.88 5.11 0.27
N ARG A 156 -1.04 5.71 1.12
CA ARG A 156 -1.47 6.58 2.22
C ARG A 156 -1.36 8.05 1.81
N LYS A 157 -2.34 8.87 2.20
CA LYS A 157 -2.30 10.33 2.02
C LYS A 157 -1.08 10.95 2.72
N ASP A 158 -0.80 10.52 3.94
CA ASP A 158 0.31 11.05 4.76
C ASP A 158 1.70 10.66 4.24
N ASP A 159 1.79 9.56 3.50
CA ASP A 159 3.05 9.05 2.95
C ASP A 159 3.29 9.52 1.52
N MET A 160 2.30 10.17 0.90
CA MET A 160 2.37 10.67 -0.47
C MET A 160 3.54 11.66 -0.62
N ILE A 161 4.28 11.51 -1.70
CA ILE A 161 5.41 12.35 -2.09
C ILE A 161 4.93 13.28 -3.19
N ILE A 162 5.04 14.59 -2.98
CA ILE A 162 4.64 15.58 -4.00
C ILE A 162 5.88 16.06 -4.73
N SER A 163 6.10 15.57 -5.93
CA SER A 163 7.23 15.93 -6.77
C SER A 163 6.79 16.63 -8.05
N LYS A 164 7.09 17.92 -8.20
CA LYS A 164 6.67 18.78 -9.33
C LYS A 164 5.15 18.77 -9.59
N GLY A 165 4.36 18.69 -8.53
CA GLY A 165 2.89 18.63 -8.62
C GLY A 165 2.33 17.24 -8.95
N GLU A 166 3.16 16.22 -9.08
CA GLU A 166 2.76 14.83 -9.25
C GLU A 166 2.67 14.12 -7.91
N ASN A 167 1.59 13.40 -7.68
CA ASN A 167 1.41 12.55 -6.52
C ASN A 167 2.10 11.20 -6.74
N ILE A 168 3.04 10.87 -5.86
CA ILE A 168 3.81 9.63 -5.93
C ILE A 168 3.56 8.85 -4.65
N TYR A 169 3.09 7.61 -4.79
CA TYR A 169 2.83 6.72 -3.66
C TYR A 169 4.01 5.76 -3.45
N PRO A 170 4.63 5.78 -2.26
CA PRO A 170 5.76 4.92 -1.93
C PRO A 170 5.52 3.45 -2.19
N ALA A 171 4.33 2.94 -1.84
CA ALA A 171 3.98 1.52 -1.94
C ALA A 171 4.22 0.92 -3.33
N ARG A 172 3.88 1.65 -4.40
CA ARG A 172 4.08 1.19 -5.78
C ARG A 172 5.56 1.06 -6.14
N ILE A 173 6.38 1.98 -5.66
CA ILE A 173 7.83 1.95 -5.90
C ILE A 173 8.47 0.85 -5.07
N GLU A 174 8.03 0.67 -3.83
CA GLU A 174 8.47 -0.40 -2.94
C GLU A 174 8.19 -1.77 -3.52
N GLU A 175 7.02 -1.97 -4.11
CA GLU A 175 6.66 -3.21 -4.79
C GLU A 175 7.65 -3.55 -5.90
N ILE A 176 7.97 -2.56 -6.75
CA ILE A 176 8.95 -2.73 -7.83
C ILE A 176 10.33 -3.04 -7.26
N LEU A 177 10.81 -2.27 -6.29
CA LEU A 177 12.13 -2.50 -5.69
C LEU A 177 12.20 -3.86 -4.98
N ASN A 178 11.16 -4.27 -4.28
CA ASN A 178 11.08 -5.57 -3.59
C ASN A 178 11.00 -6.76 -4.56
N SER A 179 10.64 -6.54 -5.84
CA SER A 179 10.68 -7.60 -6.86
C SER A 179 12.10 -7.88 -7.39
N HIS A 180 13.07 -7.02 -7.04
CA HIS A 180 14.46 -7.26 -7.41
C HIS A 180 15.09 -8.39 -6.57
N PRO A 181 15.72 -9.42 -7.18
CA PRO A 181 16.16 -10.63 -6.46
C PRO A 181 17.20 -10.38 -5.36
N LYS A 182 17.96 -9.28 -5.44
CA LYS A 182 18.95 -8.89 -4.44
C LYS A 182 18.42 -7.91 -3.38
N VAL A 183 17.15 -7.54 -3.42
CA VAL A 183 16.50 -6.69 -2.40
C VAL A 183 15.75 -7.59 -1.42
N GLN A 184 16.04 -7.46 -0.14
CA GLN A 184 15.30 -8.13 0.91
C GLN A 184 14.02 -7.37 1.26
N GLU A 185 14.15 -6.08 1.48
CA GLU A 185 13.05 -5.17 1.82
C GLU A 185 13.46 -3.72 1.57
N CYS A 186 12.49 -2.83 1.31
CA CYS A 186 12.75 -1.40 1.22
C CYS A 186 11.62 -0.57 1.83
N ILE A 187 11.94 0.67 2.20
CA ILE A 187 11.00 1.76 2.48
C ILE A 187 11.35 2.92 1.55
N VAL A 188 10.31 3.48 0.91
CA VAL A 188 10.40 4.65 0.04
C VAL A 188 9.77 5.84 0.73
N THR A 189 10.38 7.02 0.60
CA THR A 189 9.89 8.26 1.20
C THR A 189 10.29 9.48 0.38
N GLY A 190 9.67 10.64 0.66
CA GLY A 190 10.06 11.93 0.12
C GLY A 190 11.21 12.56 0.91
N VAL A 191 12.12 13.21 0.19
CA VAL A 191 13.12 14.13 0.77
C VAL A 191 12.99 15.50 0.14
N PRO A 192 13.22 16.60 0.89
CA PRO A 192 13.11 17.95 0.35
C PRO A 192 14.01 18.19 -0.86
N ASP A 193 13.48 18.83 -1.89
CA ASP A 193 14.22 19.25 -3.09
C ASP A 193 13.80 20.67 -3.48
N SER A 194 14.77 21.56 -3.69
CA SER A 194 14.55 22.99 -3.96
C SER A 194 13.81 23.27 -5.28
N THR A 195 13.84 22.34 -6.22
CA THR A 195 13.26 22.52 -7.56
C THR A 195 11.99 21.68 -7.80
N ARG A 196 11.76 20.67 -6.94
CA ARG A 196 10.69 19.69 -7.12
C ARG A 196 9.69 19.65 -5.97
N GLY A 197 9.95 20.40 -4.87
CA GLY A 197 9.25 20.21 -3.62
C GLY A 197 9.82 19.01 -2.87
N GLU A 198 9.57 17.81 -3.37
CA GLU A 198 10.17 16.58 -2.85
C GLU A 198 10.80 15.74 -3.98
N CYS A 199 11.79 14.92 -3.62
CA CYS A 199 12.35 13.85 -4.44
C CYS A 199 12.19 12.51 -3.74
N VAL A 200 12.08 11.46 -4.51
CA VAL A 200 11.95 10.10 -4.00
C VAL A 200 13.30 9.57 -3.51
N ALA A 201 13.30 9.03 -2.29
CA ALA A 201 14.44 8.34 -1.67
C ALA A 201 14.04 6.92 -1.29
N ALA A 202 14.92 5.95 -1.54
CA ALA A 202 14.73 4.54 -1.21
C ALA A 202 15.76 4.08 -0.17
N TYR A 203 15.27 3.52 0.93
CA TYR A 203 16.05 2.84 1.96
C TYR A 203 15.92 1.34 1.73
N VAL A 204 17.04 0.65 1.51
CA VAL A 204 17.04 -0.72 1.00
C VAL A 204 17.88 -1.63 1.90
N ILE A 205 17.28 -2.73 2.36
CA ILE A 205 18.03 -3.86 2.93
C ILE A 205 18.41 -4.80 1.80
N LYS A 206 19.68 -5.10 1.71
CA LYS A 206 20.21 -6.03 0.71
C LYS A 206 19.90 -7.48 1.10
N ALA A 207 19.47 -8.29 0.13
CA ALA A 207 19.47 -9.75 0.22
C ALA A 207 20.79 -10.34 -0.25
N ASP A 208 21.57 -9.58 -1.05
CA ASP A 208 22.88 -9.93 -1.58
C ASP A 208 23.79 -8.70 -1.49
N GLU A 209 24.94 -8.85 -0.83
CA GLU A 209 25.91 -7.76 -0.63
C GLU A 209 26.48 -7.18 -1.93
N SER A 210 26.41 -7.93 -3.02
CA SER A 210 26.84 -7.44 -4.35
C SER A 210 25.89 -6.39 -4.96
N LEU A 211 24.70 -6.18 -4.37
CA LEU A 211 23.72 -5.19 -4.87
C LEU A 211 24.31 -3.78 -4.85
N THR A 212 24.25 -3.12 -5.99
CA THR A 212 24.71 -1.74 -6.17
C THR A 212 23.57 -0.78 -6.44
N VAL A 213 23.79 0.52 -6.19
CA VAL A 213 22.81 1.57 -6.54
C VAL A 213 22.59 1.63 -8.05
N ALA A 214 23.63 1.41 -8.86
CA ALA A 214 23.52 1.39 -10.32
C ALA A 214 22.56 0.29 -10.81
N GLU A 215 22.58 -0.90 -10.18
CA GLU A 215 21.63 -1.97 -10.50
C GLU A 215 20.17 -1.56 -10.17
N LEU A 216 19.93 -0.95 -9.02
CA LEU A 216 18.60 -0.47 -8.63
C LEU A 216 18.08 0.62 -9.58
N ILE A 217 18.96 1.55 -9.98
CA ILE A 217 18.61 2.59 -10.96
C ILE A 217 18.20 1.96 -12.29
N ASN A 218 19.02 1.05 -12.83
CA ASN A 218 18.73 0.37 -14.10
C ASN A 218 17.44 -0.44 -14.02
N PHE A 219 17.21 -1.11 -12.89
CA PHE A 219 16.01 -1.89 -12.66
C PHE A 219 14.74 -1.02 -12.65
N CYS A 220 14.75 0.11 -11.94
CA CYS A 220 13.66 1.06 -11.95
C CYS A 220 13.45 1.69 -13.34
N ASP A 221 14.53 2.09 -14.03
CA ASP A 221 14.46 2.76 -15.33
C ASP A 221 13.96 1.82 -16.45
N SER A 222 14.12 0.51 -16.29
CA SER A 222 13.63 -0.51 -17.22
C SER A 222 12.21 -1.01 -16.92
N SER A 223 11.66 -0.68 -15.76
CA SER A 223 10.32 -1.11 -15.37
C SER A 223 9.25 -0.32 -16.13
N PRO A 224 8.29 -0.98 -16.80
CA PRO A 224 7.18 -0.30 -17.46
C PRO A 224 6.17 0.29 -16.46
N ASN A 225 6.26 -0.10 -15.18
CA ASN A 225 5.30 0.23 -14.14
C ASN A 225 5.68 1.48 -13.34
N ILE A 226 6.82 2.10 -13.63
CA ILE A 226 7.30 3.32 -12.98
C ILE A 226 7.79 4.32 -14.02
N SER A 227 7.35 5.57 -13.91
CA SER A 227 7.87 6.64 -14.75
C SER A 227 9.22 7.12 -14.23
N LYS A 228 10.03 7.74 -15.12
CA LYS A 228 11.32 8.34 -14.74
C LYS A 228 11.19 9.42 -13.65
N TYR A 229 10.01 10.01 -13.49
CA TYR A 229 9.74 11.01 -12.46
C TYR A 229 9.48 10.39 -11.09
N GLN A 230 8.92 9.19 -11.07
CA GLN A 230 8.60 8.43 -9.86
C GLN A 230 9.80 7.62 -9.34
N ALA A 231 10.76 7.29 -10.22
CA ALA A 231 11.95 6.52 -9.85
C ALA A 231 12.77 7.23 -8.77
N PRO A 232 13.27 6.51 -7.77
CA PRO A 232 14.09 7.09 -6.71
C PRO A 232 15.32 7.83 -7.26
N ARG A 233 15.59 8.99 -6.69
CA ARG A 233 16.77 9.79 -6.98
C ARG A 233 17.86 9.64 -5.93
N TYR A 234 17.47 9.15 -4.77
CA TYR A 234 18.37 8.92 -3.65
C TYR A 234 18.19 7.51 -3.14
N TYR A 235 19.29 6.89 -2.75
CA TYR A 235 19.33 5.53 -2.23
C TYR A 235 20.18 5.48 -0.97
N ARG A 236 19.79 4.65 -0.01
CA ARG A 236 20.59 4.30 1.15
C ARG A 236 20.46 2.82 1.44
N PHE A 237 21.60 2.12 1.53
CA PHE A 237 21.60 0.78 2.07
C PHE A 237 21.62 0.82 3.58
N VAL A 238 20.77 0.03 4.20
CA VAL A 238 20.58 -0.05 5.65
C VAL A 238 20.51 -1.51 6.09
N ASN A 239 20.84 -1.76 7.35
CA ASN A 239 20.78 -3.11 7.91
C ASN A 239 19.42 -3.46 8.47
N ASP A 240 18.60 -2.45 8.80
CA ASP A 240 17.28 -2.60 9.39
C ASP A 240 16.33 -1.49 8.96
N LEU A 241 15.04 -1.78 8.96
CA LEU A 241 13.98 -0.82 8.68
C LEU A 241 12.97 -0.79 9.84
N PRO A 242 12.50 0.39 10.25
CA PRO A 242 11.58 0.51 11.37
C PRO A 242 10.24 -0.16 11.04
N GLN A 243 9.83 -1.07 11.93
CA GLN A 243 8.57 -1.79 11.83
C GLN A 243 7.81 -1.74 13.16
N THR A 244 6.50 -1.88 13.10
CA THR A 244 5.67 -2.12 14.29
C THR A 244 5.88 -3.55 14.81
N ALA A 245 5.41 -3.84 16.02
CA ALA A 245 5.42 -5.21 16.57
C ALA A 245 4.68 -6.23 15.67
N THR A 246 3.80 -5.77 14.80
CA THR A 246 3.06 -6.61 13.82
C THR A 246 3.74 -6.68 12.45
N GLY A 247 4.96 -6.12 12.29
CA GLY A 247 5.72 -6.15 11.04
C GLY A 247 5.30 -5.12 10.00
N LYS A 248 4.48 -4.11 10.36
CA LYS A 248 4.14 -3.01 9.43
C LYS A 248 5.26 -1.97 9.39
N LYS A 249 5.67 -1.58 8.20
CA LYS A 249 6.66 -0.52 7.96
C LYS A 249 6.22 0.81 8.55
N GLN A 250 7.15 1.51 9.20
CA GLN A 250 6.92 2.83 9.79
C GLN A 250 7.51 3.93 8.92
N HIS A 251 6.85 4.26 7.81
CA HIS A 251 7.29 5.28 6.85
C HIS A 251 7.59 6.63 7.51
N PHE A 252 6.79 7.04 8.50
CA PHE A 252 6.98 8.31 9.19
C PHE A 252 8.33 8.41 9.93
N VAL A 253 8.88 7.28 10.39
CA VAL A 253 10.21 7.24 11.04
C VAL A 253 11.28 7.49 9.99
N ILE A 254 11.20 6.78 8.86
CA ILE A 254 12.14 6.96 7.75
C ILE A 254 12.02 8.36 7.13
N LYS A 255 10.82 8.93 7.01
CA LYS A 255 10.61 10.30 6.50
C LYS A 255 11.37 11.36 7.33
N LYS A 256 11.34 11.22 8.66
CA LYS A 256 12.11 12.11 9.56
C LYS A 256 13.61 11.90 9.38
N GLN A 257 14.07 10.67 9.38
CA GLN A 257 15.48 10.31 9.21
C GLN A 257 16.02 10.76 7.86
N ALA A 258 15.25 10.63 6.79
CA ALA A 258 15.67 10.94 5.42
C ALA A 258 16.00 12.43 5.22
N ALA A 259 15.27 13.33 5.89
CA ALA A 259 15.59 14.76 5.86
C ALA A 259 16.94 15.08 6.51
N GLU A 260 17.30 14.37 7.58
CA GLU A 260 18.58 14.50 8.25
C GLU A 260 19.71 13.85 7.44
N ASP A 261 19.46 12.65 6.89
CA ASP A 261 20.41 11.92 6.07
C ASP A 261 20.79 12.68 4.80
N LEU A 262 19.82 13.38 4.19
CA LEU A 262 20.08 14.24 3.05
C LEU A 262 21.05 15.39 3.41
N LYS A 263 20.80 16.04 4.56
CA LYS A 263 21.68 17.13 5.05
C LYS A 263 23.09 16.65 5.37
N ASN A 264 23.20 15.42 5.88
CA ASN A 264 24.48 14.80 6.25
C ASN A 264 25.21 14.12 5.09
N GLY A 265 24.66 14.18 3.87
CA GLY A 265 25.28 13.56 2.68
C GLY A 265 25.31 12.02 2.70
N LEU A 266 24.42 11.38 3.48
CA LEU A 266 24.38 9.93 3.65
C LEU A 266 23.56 9.23 2.56
N LEU A 267 22.86 9.98 1.71
CA LEU A 267 22.08 9.47 0.60
C LEU A 267 22.93 9.44 -0.68
N LEU A 268 22.98 8.27 -1.31
CA LEU A 268 23.65 8.09 -2.60
C LEU A 268 22.73 8.61 -3.72
N LYS A 269 23.21 9.55 -4.50
CA LYS A 269 22.43 10.19 -5.58
C LYS A 269 22.53 9.40 -6.87
N LYS A 270 21.41 9.34 -7.60
CA LYS A 270 21.33 8.82 -8.98
C LYS A 270 22.19 9.65 -9.92
#